data_46056b4065dd9da29dd5089e4626be38
#
_entry.id   46056b4065dd9da29dd5089e4626be38
#
_cell.length_a   1.000
_cell.length_b   1.000
_cell.length_c   1.000
_cell.angle_alpha   90.00
_cell.angle_beta   90.00
_cell.angle_gamma   90.00
#
_symmetry.space_group_name_H-M   'P 1'
#
loop_
_entity.id
_entity.type
_entity.pdbx_description
1 polymer ?
#
loop_
_entity_poly.entity_id
_entity_poly.type
_entity_poly.pdbx_seq_one_letter_code
_entity_poly.pdbx_strand_id
1 'polypeptide(L)'
;MSVPRLSDRVRRELTYLSYPSREWTVPRHRDGARVLDVLIVGGGQGGLATAFGLKLERIGNIRIVDRNPRGLEGPWRRFARMKALRTTKEVSGIDLGIPSLTPRAWYEARFGRRAWERIQKFTPEVWRDYLDWYRDVLELPVENDIEVTSIEPAGDLLLARLRRKGRIECVHARKIVLATGFDGSGGWRAPPALVADLPTERYAHSTDDIDFDRLAGKRVGVLGVGASALDNAASALEAGAASVDLCFRRAKFPQVNPLVWTHFAGMLGYFGELTDVDRWRFMRRILEQFPQPPPQDSFWRCRRFENFVWHADCAWHSVRDKRDAAIVETKAGTFTFDFIIFATGADSDLSARSELAPIVHQIALWRDRFTPPLGEESDLLARYPYLGTAFEFMEREPGTAPFLGRLHNFTYGAMPSLGLTGAAITGLRYGVPRLVNGLVRDLFREDAAAYYEDLLAYEVPELETLESAFTWLDRLGAEELSDWKLADHLDQAGLAKAFEGEAAPPGANDKSASTLSKRIRAQRDHVSLRAKRNSRGPVKRRPRAK
;
A
#
# COMPACT_ATOMS: atom_id res chain seq x y z
N MET A 1 7.60 -25.94 5.94
CA MET A 1 7.25 -25.67 4.53
C MET A 1 8.30 -24.75 3.96
N SER A 2 8.75 -24.93 2.72
CA SER A 2 9.72 -24.02 2.09
C SER A 2 9.02 -22.82 1.46
N VAL A 3 9.77 -21.71 1.19
CA VAL A 3 9.21 -20.51 0.55
C VAL A 3 8.55 -20.80 -0.81
N PRO A 4 9.13 -21.61 -1.73
CA PRO A 4 8.44 -21.97 -2.97
C PRO A 4 7.09 -22.66 -2.74
N ARG A 5 7.02 -23.62 -1.83
CA ARG A 5 5.74 -24.29 -1.47
C ARG A 5 4.73 -23.34 -0.85
N LEU A 6 5.19 -22.35 -0.09
CA LEU A 6 4.33 -21.29 0.43
C LEU A 6 3.78 -20.42 -0.72
N SER A 7 4.63 -20.04 -1.66
CA SER A 7 4.21 -19.27 -2.84
C SER A 7 3.14 -19.99 -3.68
N ASP A 8 3.32 -21.31 -3.89
CA ASP A 8 2.32 -22.13 -4.59
C ASP A 8 1.00 -22.20 -3.80
N ARG A 9 1.10 -22.26 -2.47
CA ARG A 9 -0.09 -22.24 -1.60
C ARG A 9 -0.82 -20.90 -1.70
N VAL A 10 -0.11 -19.76 -1.68
CA VAL A 10 -0.71 -18.43 -1.87
C VAL A 10 -1.46 -18.36 -3.18
N ARG A 11 -0.85 -18.78 -4.31
CA ARG A 11 -1.52 -18.79 -5.62
C ARG A 11 -2.79 -19.62 -5.61
N ARG A 12 -2.75 -20.80 -4.98
CA ARG A 12 -3.93 -21.67 -4.83
C ARG A 12 -5.02 -21.03 -3.97
N GLU A 13 -4.68 -20.43 -2.84
CA GLU A 13 -5.64 -19.74 -1.97
C GLU A 13 -6.32 -18.58 -2.72
N LEU A 14 -5.58 -17.85 -3.57
CA LEU A 14 -6.15 -16.79 -4.41
C LEU A 14 -7.14 -17.34 -5.44
N THR A 15 -6.92 -18.55 -6.01
CA THR A 15 -7.91 -19.17 -6.90
C THR A 15 -9.19 -19.57 -6.15
N TYR A 16 -9.08 -19.98 -4.88
CA TYR A 16 -10.26 -20.26 -4.04
C TYR A 16 -11.11 -19.02 -3.76
N LEU A 17 -10.51 -17.85 -3.79
CA LEU A 17 -11.21 -16.56 -3.69
C LEU A 17 -11.75 -16.08 -5.05
N SER A 18 -11.79 -16.96 -6.06
CA SER A 18 -12.15 -16.62 -7.45
C SER A 18 -11.28 -15.48 -8.02
N TYR A 19 -10.04 -15.42 -7.60
CA TYR A 19 -9.07 -14.44 -8.05
C TYR A 19 -8.15 -15.04 -9.13
N PRO A 20 -7.82 -14.32 -10.20
CA PRO A 20 -8.48 -13.13 -10.71
C PRO A 20 -9.78 -13.49 -11.43
N SER A 21 -10.71 -12.55 -11.54
CA SER A 21 -11.93 -12.67 -12.34
C SER A 21 -12.07 -11.46 -13.28
N ARG A 22 -13.26 -11.24 -13.87
CA ARG A 22 -13.49 -10.16 -14.83
C ARG A 22 -13.11 -8.79 -14.25
N GLU A 23 -12.26 -8.03 -14.97
CA GLU A 23 -12.10 -6.59 -14.76
C GLU A 23 -13.42 -5.89 -15.13
N TRP A 24 -13.77 -4.87 -14.37
CA TRP A 24 -15.05 -4.18 -14.52
C TRP A 24 -14.92 -2.68 -14.84
N THR A 25 -13.76 -2.06 -14.59
CA THR A 25 -13.56 -0.64 -14.90
C THR A 25 -13.67 -0.35 -16.39
N VAL A 26 -14.37 0.75 -16.74
CA VAL A 26 -14.56 1.15 -18.14
C VAL A 26 -13.25 1.75 -18.67
N PRO A 27 -12.65 1.19 -19.73
CA PRO A 27 -11.42 1.72 -20.30
C PRO A 27 -11.60 3.15 -20.84
N ARG A 28 -10.73 4.07 -20.43
CA ARG A 28 -10.68 5.44 -20.91
C ARG A 28 -9.38 5.69 -21.67
N HIS A 29 -9.43 6.57 -22.67
CA HIS A 29 -8.29 6.98 -23.46
C HIS A 29 -8.17 8.50 -23.51
N ARG A 30 -6.95 9.02 -23.47
CA ARG A 30 -6.63 10.43 -23.61
C ARG A 30 -5.36 10.57 -24.44
N ASP A 31 -5.36 11.45 -25.44
CA ASP A 31 -4.21 11.69 -26.32
C ASP A 31 -3.62 10.41 -26.95
N GLY A 32 -4.48 9.44 -27.31
CA GLY A 32 -4.10 8.16 -27.90
C GLY A 32 -3.55 7.11 -26.92
N ALA A 33 -3.40 7.45 -25.62
CA ALA A 33 -2.93 6.53 -24.57
C ALA A 33 -4.09 6.08 -23.67
N ARG A 34 -4.00 4.86 -23.12
CA ARG A 34 -4.92 4.37 -22.10
C ARG A 34 -4.70 5.13 -20.80
N VAL A 35 -5.77 5.66 -20.22
CA VAL A 35 -5.78 6.30 -18.90
C VAL A 35 -5.69 5.23 -17.83
N LEU A 36 -4.81 5.42 -16.84
CA LEU A 36 -4.75 4.53 -15.69
C LEU A 36 -6.00 4.70 -14.80
N ASP A 37 -6.53 3.60 -14.30
CA ASP A 37 -7.55 3.68 -13.26
C ASP A 37 -6.94 4.20 -11.96
N VAL A 38 -5.77 3.66 -11.56
CA VAL A 38 -5.04 4.14 -10.38
C VAL A 38 -3.53 4.17 -10.64
N LEU A 39 -2.91 5.33 -10.39
CA LEU A 39 -1.47 5.47 -10.26
C LEU A 39 -1.10 5.45 -8.77
N ILE A 40 -0.22 4.55 -8.35
CA ILE A 40 0.29 4.44 -6.99
C ILE A 40 1.72 4.97 -6.95
N VAL A 41 1.98 5.98 -6.12
CA VAL A 41 3.29 6.59 -5.94
C VAL A 41 3.93 6.06 -4.66
N GLY A 42 4.94 5.22 -4.81
CA GLY A 42 5.64 4.52 -3.73
C GLY A 42 5.44 3.01 -3.76
N GLY A 43 6.51 2.25 -3.98
CA GLY A 43 6.56 0.77 -4.02
C GLY A 43 6.85 0.13 -2.66
N GLY A 44 6.70 0.88 -1.56
CA GLY A 44 6.83 0.39 -0.19
C GLY A 44 5.61 -0.42 0.27
N GLN A 45 5.58 -0.77 1.55
CA GLN A 45 4.51 -1.60 2.14
C GLN A 45 3.08 -1.08 1.88
N GLY A 46 2.86 0.23 1.95
CA GLY A 46 1.54 0.84 1.71
C GLY A 46 1.11 0.72 0.25
N GLY A 47 2.03 1.00 -0.70
CA GLY A 47 1.75 0.88 -2.13
C GLY A 47 1.52 -0.56 -2.57
N LEU A 48 2.35 -1.49 -2.09
CA LEU A 48 2.18 -2.93 -2.37
C LEU A 48 0.82 -3.45 -1.86
N ALA A 49 0.44 -3.10 -0.63
CA ALA A 49 -0.83 -3.53 -0.05
C ALA A 49 -2.03 -2.89 -0.77
N THR A 50 -1.93 -1.61 -1.17
CA THR A 50 -2.97 -0.93 -1.96
C THR A 50 -3.15 -1.60 -3.32
N ALA A 51 -2.06 -1.89 -4.03
CA ALA A 51 -2.11 -2.56 -5.32
C ALA A 51 -2.75 -3.96 -5.22
N PHE A 52 -2.39 -4.73 -4.19
CA PHE A 52 -2.99 -6.03 -3.96
C PHE A 52 -4.48 -5.91 -3.65
N GLY A 53 -4.88 -4.96 -2.80
CA GLY A 53 -6.30 -4.69 -2.53
C GLY A 53 -7.09 -4.35 -3.79
N LEU A 54 -6.55 -3.50 -4.67
CA LEU A 54 -7.17 -3.18 -5.95
C LEU A 54 -7.29 -4.40 -6.88
N LYS A 55 -6.26 -5.25 -6.93
CA LYS A 55 -6.32 -6.51 -7.69
C LYS A 55 -7.39 -7.46 -7.14
N LEU A 56 -7.58 -7.56 -5.82
CA LEU A 56 -8.68 -8.32 -5.21
C LEU A 56 -10.06 -7.78 -5.64
N GLU A 57 -10.18 -6.48 -5.84
CA GLU A 57 -11.40 -5.81 -6.36
C GLU A 57 -11.47 -5.78 -7.89
N ARG A 58 -10.62 -6.52 -8.60
CA ARG A 58 -10.61 -6.65 -10.08
C ARG A 58 -10.30 -5.35 -10.83
N ILE A 59 -9.50 -4.48 -10.21
CA ILE A 59 -8.96 -3.28 -10.85
C ILE A 59 -7.51 -3.60 -11.24
N GLY A 60 -7.30 -3.98 -12.49
CA GLY A 60 -5.99 -4.41 -13.02
C GLY A 60 -5.21 -3.29 -13.73
N ASN A 61 -5.91 -2.25 -14.22
CA ASN A 61 -5.27 -1.13 -14.91
C ASN A 61 -4.62 -0.15 -13.91
N ILE A 62 -3.63 -0.65 -13.18
CA ILE A 62 -2.88 0.07 -12.16
C ILE A 62 -1.39 0.15 -12.54
N ARG A 63 -0.71 1.19 -12.09
CA ARG A 63 0.74 1.34 -12.20
C ARG A 63 1.31 1.76 -10.85
N ILE A 64 2.41 1.15 -10.43
CA ILE A 64 3.09 1.51 -9.19
C ILE A 64 4.47 2.02 -9.58
N VAL A 65 4.83 3.23 -9.13
CA VAL A 65 6.14 3.82 -9.40
C VAL A 65 6.88 4.12 -8.10
N ASP A 66 8.19 3.85 -8.06
CA ASP A 66 9.05 4.22 -6.94
C ASP A 66 10.31 4.90 -7.45
N ARG A 67 10.75 5.96 -6.78
CA ARG A 67 11.97 6.70 -7.14
C ARG A 67 13.25 5.94 -6.87
N ASN A 68 13.20 4.94 -6.00
CA ASN A 68 14.35 4.15 -5.60
C ASN A 68 14.50 2.90 -6.47
N PRO A 69 15.73 2.38 -6.60
CA PRO A 69 15.97 1.07 -7.19
C PRO A 69 15.24 -0.04 -6.44
N ARG A 70 15.00 -1.16 -7.13
CA ARG A 70 14.39 -2.35 -6.54
C ARG A 70 15.17 -2.82 -5.29
N GLY A 71 14.45 -3.11 -4.23
CA GLY A 71 14.98 -3.53 -2.95
C GLY A 71 15.35 -2.37 -2.01
N LEU A 72 15.30 -1.13 -2.50
CA LEU A 72 15.55 0.09 -1.72
C LEU A 72 14.27 0.93 -1.48
N GLU A 73 13.10 0.39 -1.81
CA GLU A 73 11.82 1.05 -1.53
C GLU A 73 11.58 1.15 -0.02
N GLY A 74 11.18 2.31 0.44
CA GLY A 74 11.02 2.64 1.86
C GLY A 74 12.35 2.84 2.60
N PRO A 75 12.31 2.86 3.95
CA PRO A 75 13.48 3.20 4.76
C PRO A 75 14.43 2.03 5.05
N TRP A 76 13.99 0.79 4.86
CA TRP A 76 14.50 -0.42 5.50
C TRP A 76 15.98 -0.71 5.27
N ARG A 77 16.50 -0.50 4.06
CA ARG A 77 17.91 -0.68 3.69
C ARG A 77 18.63 0.64 3.43
N ARG A 78 17.97 1.79 3.63
CA ARG A 78 18.55 3.10 3.37
C ARG A 78 18.99 3.79 4.66
N PHE A 79 18.03 4.28 5.42
CA PHE A 79 18.30 5.08 6.63
C PHE A 79 17.67 4.51 7.91
N ALA A 80 17.09 3.33 7.87
CA ALA A 80 16.60 2.65 9.08
C ALA A 80 17.78 2.01 9.83
N ARG A 81 18.30 2.71 10.84
CA ARG A 81 19.48 2.29 11.64
C ARG A 81 19.14 1.51 12.89
N MET A 82 17.84 1.22 13.09
CA MET A 82 17.38 0.35 14.16
C MET A 82 17.82 -1.10 13.91
N LYS A 83 18.19 -1.83 14.97
CA LYS A 83 18.49 -3.28 14.86
C LYS A 83 17.24 -4.14 14.76
N ALA A 84 16.10 -3.64 15.24
CA ALA A 84 14.81 -4.33 15.17
C ALA A 84 13.69 -3.32 14.98
N LEU A 85 12.63 -3.75 14.28
CA LEU A 85 11.43 -2.93 14.09
C LEU A 85 10.76 -2.63 15.44
N ARG A 86 10.01 -1.52 15.51
CA ARG A 86 9.24 -1.19 16.72
C ARG A 86 8.02 -2.07 16.89
N THR A 87 7.44 -2.51 15.78
CA THR A 87 6.28 -3.39 15.71
C THR A 87 6.66 -4.80 16.12
N THR A 88 5.84 -5.46 16.97
CA THR A 88 6.04 -6.85 17.35
C THR A 88 5.79 -7.80 16.17
N LYS A 89 6.35 -9.00 16.23
CA LYS A 89 6.25 -10.01 15.16
C LYS A 89 4.82 -10.48 14.87
N GLU A 90 3.93 -10.39 15.86
CA GLU A 90 2.54 -10.86 15.76
C GLU A 90 1.67 -9.95 14.88
N VAL A 91 2.13 -8.73 14.59
CA VAL A 91 1.34 -7.78 13.82
C VAL A 91 1.35 -8.17 12.35
N SER A 92 0.17 -8.40 11.81
CA SER A 92 -0.11 -8.51 10.38
C SER A 92 -0.63 -7.16 9.86
N GLY A 93 -0.65 -6.98 8.55
CA GLY A 93 -1.16 -5.70 8.00
C GLY A 93 -1.40 -5.74 6.51
N ILE A 94 -0.41 -6.16 5.74
CA ILE A 94 -0.49 -6.14 4.27
C ILE A 94 -1.06 -7.43 3.67
N ASP A 95 -1.25 -8.47 4.48
CA ASP A 95 -1.78 -9.78 4.06
C ASP A 95 -3.27 -9.76 3.69
N LEU A 96 -3.99 -8.69 4.04
CA LEU A 96 -5.42 -8.48 3.80
C LEU A 96 -6.28 -9.69 4.20
N GLY A 97 -5.87 -10.41 5.26
CA GLY A 97 -6.59 -11.54 5.81
C GLY A 97 -6.27 -12.89 5.18
N ILE A 98 -5.32 -12.98 4.26
CA ILE A 98 -4.88 -14.25 3.66
C ILE A 98 -3.77 -14.85 4.54
N PRO A 99 -4.01 -15.97 5.24
CA PRO A 99 -3.09 -16.51 6.23
C PRO A 99 -1.70 -16.83 5.67
N SER A 100 -1.63 -17.33 4.45
CA SER A 100 -0.35 -17.68 3.79
C SER A 100 0.46 -16.47 3.35
N LEU A 101 -0.13 -15.26 3.27
CA LEU A 101 0.58 -14.01 3.00
C LEU A 101 1.13 -13.33 4.25
N THR A 102 0.81 -13.82 5.45
CA THR A 102 1.26 -13.18 6.69
C THR A 102 2.78 -13.21 6.81
N PRO A 103 3.41 -12.19 7.47
CA PRO A 103 4.84 -12.19 7.76
C PRO A 103 5.28 -13.44 8.53
N ARG A 104 4.42 -13.97 9.40
CA ARG A 104 4.67 -15.21 10.14
C ARG A 104 4.79 -16.41 9.22
N ALA A 105 3.84 -16.62 8.30
CA ALA A 105 3.86 -17.75 7.38
C ALA A 105 5.14 -17.75 6.53
N TRP A 106 5.53 -16.58 6.02
CA TRP A 106 6.75 -16.40 5.25
C TRP A 106 8.02 -16.67 6.11
N TYR A 107 8.07 -16.10 7.32
CA TYR A 107 9.22 -16.27 8.20
C TYR A 107 9.43 -17.74 8.60
N GLU A 108 8.34 -18.44 8.98
CA GLU A 108 8.39 -19.86 9.29
C GLU A 108 8.79 -20.71 8.09
N ALA A 109 8.37 -20.34 6.87
CA ALA A 109 8.76 -21.04 5.64
C ALA A 109 10.26 -20.85 5.31
N ARG A 110 10.82 -19.66 5.61
CA ARG A 110 12.21 -19.31 5.33
C ARG A 110 13.19 -19.81 6.38
N PHE A 111 12.87 -19.64 7.66
CA PHE A 111 13.79 -19.85 8.79
C PHE A 111 13.35 -20.99 9.73
N GLY A 112 12.13 -21.48 9.59
CA GLY A 112 11.55 -22.53 10.41
C GLY A 112 10.83 -22.01 11.66
N ARG A 113 9.90 -22.84 12.18
CA ARG A 113 9.06 -22.51 13.34
C ARG A 113 9.88 -22.19 14.61
N ARG A 114 10.95 -22.95 14.89
CA ARG A 114 11.81 -22.70 16.04
C ARG A 114 12.49 -21.33 15.99
N ALA A 115 12.83 -20.83 14.79
CA ALA A 115 13.38 -19.48 14.63
C ALA A 115 12.32 -18.42 14.92
N TRP A 116 11.07 -18.64 14.48
CA TRP A 116 9.94 -17.77 14.82
C TRP A 116 9.72 -17.65 16.33
N GLU A 117 9.80 -18.74 17.06
CA GLU A 117 9.60 -18.74 18.51
C GLU A 117 10.66 -17.91 19.25
N ARG A 118 11.87 -17.79 18.70
CA ARG A 118 13.01 -17.08 19.32
C ARG A 118 13.02 -15.57 19.08
N ILE A 119 12.48 -15.08 17.97
CA ILE A 119 12.45 -13.65 17.70
C ILE A 119 11.31 -12.97 18.45
N GLN A 120 11.47 -11.69 18.76
CA GLN A 120 10.41 -10.81 19.26
C GLN A 120 9.95 -9.81 18.18
N LYS A 121 10.86 -9.40 17.34
CA LYS A 121 10.66 -8.39 16.29
C LYS A 121 11.47 -8.76 15.06
N PHE A 122 11.06 -8.29 13.90
CA PHE A 122 11.84 -8.40 12.67
C PHE A 122 12.98 -7.39 12.66
N THR A 123 14.08 -7.72 11.97
CA THR A 123 15.05 -6.70 11.55
C THR A 123 14.55 -5.96 10.29
N PRO A 124 15.06 -4.76 9.98
CA PRO A 124 14.69 -4.04 8.76
C PRO A 124 14.96 -4.86 7.48
N GLU A 125 16.08 -5.61 7.43
CA GLU A 125 16.46 -6.43 6.29
C GLU A 125 15.46 -7.58 6.08
N VAL A 126 15.10 -8.29 7.15
CA VAL A 126 14.12 -9.39 7.10
C VAL A 126 12.75 -8.89 6.70
N TRP A 127 12.35 -7.71 7.18
CA TRP A 127 11.10 -7.10 6.75
C TRP A 127 11.12 -6.73 5.27
N ARG A 128 12.24 -6.18 4.77
CA ARG A 128 12.40 -5.89 3.34
C ARG A 128 12.37 -7.16 2.49
N ASP A 129 13.04 -8.22 2.91
CA ASP A 129 13.00 -9.53 2.22
C ASP A 129 11.56 -10.08 2.13
N TYR A 130 10.77 -9.90 3.18
CA TYR A 130 9.35 -10.25 3.17
C TYR A 130 8.56 -9.41 2.15
N LEU A 131 8.80 -8.11 2.08
CA LEU A 131 8.14 -7.24 1.10
C LEU A 131 8.54 -7.57 -0.34
N ASP A 132 9.79 -7.94 -0.59
CA ASP A 132 10.26 -8.39 -1.90
C ASP A 132 9.54 -9.69 -2.31
N TRP A 133 9.44 -10.66 -1.40
CA TRP A 133 8.68 -11.89 -1.65
C TRP A 133 7.19 -11.61 -1.88
N TYR A 134 6.58 -10.73 -1.09
CA TYR A 134 5.18 -10.33 -1.22
C TYR A 134 4.90 -9.73 -2.60
N ARG A 135 5.76 -8.81 -3.05
CA ARG A 135 5.70 -8.23 -4.40
C ARG A 135 5.75 -9.30 -5.47
N ASP A 136 6.68 -10.25 -5.36
CA ASP A 136 6.93 -11.25 -6.39
C ASP A 136 5.83 -12.32 -6.43
N VAL A 137 5.36 -12.82 -5.27
CA VAL A 137 4.33 -13.86 -5.22
C VAL A 137 2.97 -13.37 -5.74
N LEU A 138 2.70 -12.07 -5.59
CA LEU A 138 1.48 -11.40 -6.05
C LEU A 138 1.62 -10.75 -7.43
N GLU A 139 2.81 -10.81 -8.02
CA GLU A 139 3.12 -10.25 -9.35
C GLU A 139 2.69 -8.78 -9.47
N LEU A 140 3.08 -7.96 -8.46
CA LEU A 140 2.69 -6.56 -8.42
C LEU A 140 3.55 -5.71 -9.38
N PRO A 141 2.95 -4.88 -10.25
CA PRO A 141 3.64 -4.17 -11.34
C PRO A 141 4.37 -2.92 -10.84
N VAL A 142 5.39 -3.08 -9.99
CA VAL A 142 6.21 -1.96 -9.48
C VAL A 142 7.31 -1.63 -10.46
N GLU A 143 7.33 -0.38 -10.92
CA GLU A 143 8.40 0.19 -11.72
C GLU A 143 9.31 1.06 -10.84
N ASN A 144 10.56 0.71 -10.80
CA ASN A 144 11.59 1.41 -10.01
C ASN A 144 12.32 2.48 -10.84
N ASP A 145 13.10 3.34 -10.14
CA ASP A 145 13.86 4.46 -10.72
C ASP A 145 12.96 5.46 -11.46
N ILE A 146 11.71 5.63 -10.97
CA ILE A 146 10.74 6.58 -11.51
C ILE A 146 10.28 7.52 -10.41
N GLU A 147 10.53 8.80 -10.60
CA GLU A 147 10.10 9.87 -9.70
C GLU A 147 8.90 10.61 -10.28
N VAL A 148 7.87 10.80 -9.48
CA VAL A 148 6.76 11.72 -9.81
C VAL A 148 7.21 13.13 -9.48
N THR A 149 7.28 14.00 -10.48
CA THR A 149 7.79 15.37 -10.33
C THR A 149 6.69 16.42 -10.26
N SER A 150 5.50 16.12 -10.78
CA SER A 150 4.34 17.03 -10.77
C SER A 150 3.05 16.23 -10.88
N ILE A 151 2.01 16.70 -10.19
CA ILE A 151 0.62 16.25 -10.32
C ILE A 151 -0.24 17.47 -10.56
N GLU A 152 -1.02 17.45 -11.63
CA GLU A 152 -1.84 18.57 -12.10
C GLU A 152 -3.24 18.09 -12.48
N PRO A 153 -4.29 18.94 -12.36
CA PRO A 153 -5.60 18.62 -12.92
C PRO A 153 -5.57 18.61 -14.46
N ALA A 154 -6.30 17.68 -15.07
CA ALA A 154 -6.44 17.54 -16.51
C ALA A 154 -7.90 17.23 -16.88
N GLY A 155 -8.79 18.21 -16.65
CA GLY A 155 -10.23 18.03 -16.76
C GLY A 155 -10.76 17.14 -15.65
N ASP A 156 -11.40 16.03 -16.01
CA ASP A 156 -11.91 15.01 -15.09
C ASP A 156 -10.84 13.95 -14.68
N LEU A 157 -9.58 14.18 -15.04
CA LEU A 157 -8.43 13.32 -14.75
C LEU A 157 -7.36 14.09 -13.99
N LEU A 158 -6.35 13.35 -13.53
CA LEU A 158 -5.07 13.89 -13.07
C LEU A 158 -3.98 13.58 -14.08
N LEU A 159 -3.09 14.54 -14.33
CA LEU A 159 -1.87 14.39 -15.10
C LEU A 159 -0.68 14.27 -14.14
N ALA A 160 0.05 13.17 -14.20
CA ALA A 160 1.30 12.98 -13.50
C ALA A 160 2.50 13.06 -14.46
N ARG A 161 3.53 13.81 -14.09
CA ARG A 161 4.81 13.84 -14.79
C ARG A 161 5.79 12.90 -14.10
N LEU A 162 6.21 11.88 -14.82
CA LEU A 162 7.11 10.83 -14.33
C LEU A 162 8.50 11.06 -14.93
N ARG A 163 9.53 11.11 -14.08
CA ARG A 163 10.93 11.26 -14.49
C ARG A 163 11.67 9.93 -14.35
N ARG A 164 12.22 9.42 -15.46
CA ARG A 164 13.06 8.22 -15.48
C ARG A 164 14.31 8.51 -16.28
N LYS A 165 15.50 8.41 -15.66
CA LYS A 165 16.81 8.64 -16.33
C LYS A 165 16.83 9.95 -17.13
N GLY A 166 16.31 11.03 -16.56
CA GLY A 166 16.25 12.36 -17.19
C GLY A 166 15.13 12.57 -18.22
N ARG A 167 14.41 11.52 -18.63
CA ARG A 167 13.26 11.63 -19.53
C ARG A 167 11.98 11.83 -18.74
N ILE A 168 11.08 12.65 -19.26
CA ILE A 168 9.75 12.91 -18.70
C ILE A 168 8.71 12.16 -19.52
N GLU A 169 7.89 11.39 -18.84
CA GLU A 169 6.67 10.75 -19.34
C GLU A 169 5.46 11.42 -18.69
N CYS A 170 4.44 11.72 -19.47
CA CYS A 170 3.17 12.24 -18.99
C CYS A 170 2.14 11.12 -18.95
N VAL A 171 1.50 10.92 -17.80
CA VAL A 171 0.55 9.83 -17.58
C VAL A 171 -0.75 10.41 -17.03
N HIS A 172 -1.87 10.08 -17.68
CA HIS A 172 -3.20 10.40 -17.18
C HIS A 172 -3.70 9.27 -16.27
N ALA A 173 -4.27 9.66 -15.13
CA ALA A 173 -4.89 8.72 -14.20
C ALA A 173 -6.23 9.25 -13.69
N ARG A 174 -7.17 8.35 -13.46
CA ARG A 174 -8.46 8.65 -12.81
C ARG A 174 -8.27 8.96 -11.34
N LYS A 175 -7.42 8.17 -10.67
CA LYS A 175 -7.05 8.32 -9.26
C LYS A 175 -5.54 8.22 -9.09
N ILE A 176 -4.99 8.98 -8.14
CA ILE A 176 -3.59 8.86 -7.72
C ILE A 176 -3.54 8.61 -6.22
N VAL A 177 -2.74 7.63 -5.79
CA VAL A 177 -2.49 7.32 -4.39
C VAL A 177 -1.04 7.65 -4.06
N LEU A 178 -0.83 8.60 -3.17
CA LEU A 178 0.48 8.87 -2.58
C LEU A 178 0.72 7.88 -1.43
N ALA A 179 1.57 6.88 -1.65
CA ALA A 179 1.96 5.86 -0.68
C ALA A 179 3.44 6.03 -0.27
N THR A 180 3.89 7.27 -0.16
CA THR A 180 5.30 7.66 0.06
C THR A 180 5.74 7.60 1.53
N GLY A 181 4.94 6.99 2.40
CA GLY A 181 5.30 6.70 3.79
C GLY A 181 5.48 7.96 4.63
N PHE A 182 6.59 8.04 5.37
CA PHE A 182 6.89 9.20 6.21
C PHE A 182 7.21 10.45 5.40
N ASP A 183 7.81 10.31 4.22
CA ASP A 183 8.14 11.43 3.34
C ASP A 183 6.88 12.18 2.86
N GLY A 184 5.76 11.49 2.79
CA GLY A 184 4.52 12.05 2.24
C GLY A 184 3.85 13.13 3.10
N SER A 185 4.30 13.31 4.36
CA SER A 185 3.79 14.39 5.22
C SER A 185 4.50 15.73 5.01
N GLY A 186 5.59 15.75 4.25
CA GLY A 186 6.40 16.95 4.06
C GLY A 186 7.84 16.60 3.68
N GLY A 187 8.78 16.94 4.54
CA GLY A 187 10.20 16.71 4.28
C GLY A 187 10.99 16.33 5.52
N TRP A 188 12.17 15.79 5.25
CA TRP A 188 13.20 15.55 6.25
C TRP A 188 14.28 16.58 6.02
N ARG A 189 14.43 17.52 6.95
CA ARG A 189 15.45 18.57 6.83
C ARG A 189 15.95 19.01 8.20
N ALA A 190 17.22 19.37 8.24
CA ALA A 190 17.77 20.05 9.37
C ALA A 190 17.05 21.41 9.56
N PRO A 191 16.87 21.89 10.80
CA PRO A 191 16.23 23.18 11.03
C PRO A 191 16.99 24.32 10.33
N PRO A 192 16.36 25.06 9.39
CA PRO A 192 17.07 26.06 8.57
C PRO A 192 17.83 27.10 9.37
N ALA A 193 17.26 27.55 10.51
CA ALA A 193 17.89 28.53 11.39
C ALA A 193 19.17 28.02 12.07
N LEU A 194 19.36 26.70 12.19
CA LEU A 194 20.54 26.12 12.82
C LEU A 194 21.63 25.74 11.81
N VAL A 195 21.31 25.69 10.52
CA VAL A 195 22.26 25.28 9.47
C VAL A 195 22.65 26.41 8.53
N ALA A 196 22.11 27.61 8.72
CA ALA A 196 22.35 28.76 7.82
C ALA A 196 23.83 29.07 7.58
N ASP A 197 24.65 28.91 8.61
CA ASP A 197 26.08 29.23 8.58
C ASP A 197 26.96 27.96 8.57
N LEU A 198 26.37 26.76 8.40
CA LEU A 198 27.11 25.52 8.41
C LEU A 198 27.37 24.99 6.98
N PRO A 199 28.60 24.59 6.65
CA PRO A 199 28.89 23.85 5.44
C PRO A 199 28.22 22.48 5.50
N THR A 200 27.73 22.00 4.34
CA THR A 200 26.93 20.75 4.23
C THR A 200 27.68 19.49 4.67
N GLU A 201 29.01 19.50 4.60
CA GLU A 201 29.87 18.41 5.09
C GLU A 201 29.96 18.31 6.61
N ARG A 202 29.47 19.30 7.36
CA ARG A 202 29.48 19.36 8.82
C ARG A 202 28.23 18.77 9.47
N TYR A 203 27.20 18.55 8.71
CA TYR A 203 25.96 18.05 9.27
C TYR A 203 25.23 17.12 8.32
N ALA A 204 24.31 16.35 8.90
CA ALA A 204 23.32 15.58 8.15
C ALA A 204 21.99 15.55 8.92
N HIS A 205 20.90 15.34 8.20
CA HIS A 205 19.67 14.89 8.83
C HIS A 205 19.75 13.38 9.11
N SER A 206 19.08 12.89 10.13
CA SER A 206 19.09 11.49 10.54
C SER A 206 18.59 10.49 9.48
N THR A 207 17.98 10.96 8.39
CA THR A 207 17.52 10.17 7.25
C THR A 207 18.44 10.26 6.04
N ASP A 208 19.49 11.06 6.10
CA ASP A 208 20.47 11.16 5.03
C ASP A 208 21.37 9.91 5.01
N ASP A 209 22.04 9.71 3.90
CA ASP A 209 23.04 8.65 3.75
C ASP A 209 24.34 9.07 4.45
N ILE A 210 24.42 8.77 5.76
CA ILE A 210 25.58 9.13 6.60
C ILE A 210 26.61 8.01 6.51
N ASP A 211 27.80 8.35 6.04
CA ASP A 211 28.98 7.49 6.14
C ASP A 211 29.54 7.56 7.58
N PHE A 212 29.11 6.62 8.41
CA PHE A 212 29.52 6.59 9.83
C PHE A 212 31.00 6.27 10.02
N ASP A 213 31.66 5.58 9.11
CA ASP A 213 33.10 5.28 9.21
C ASP A 213 33.93 6.55 9.20
N ARG A 214 33.48 7.61 8.52
CA ARG A 214 34.10 8.94 8.52
C ARG A 214 33.95 9.70 9.84
N LEU A 215 33.10 9.20 10.75
CA LEU A 215 32.89 9.78 12.08
C LEU A 215 33.81 9.17 13.14
N ALA A 216 34.62 8.17 12.80
CA ALA A 216 35.64 7.62 13.68
C ALA A 216 36.60 8.72 14.18
N GLY A 217 36.81 8.77 15.51
CA GLY A 217 37.62 9.80 16.15
C GLY A 217 37.01 11.20 16.19
N LYS A 218 35.76 11.41 15.73
CA LYS A 218 35.07 12.72 15.72
C LYS A 218 34.21 12.92 16.97
N ARG A 219 34.04 14.18 17.36
CA ARG A 219 33.04 14.61 18.35
C ARG A 219 31.73 14.84 17.61
N VAL A 220 30.72 14.06 17.93
CA VAL A 220 29.43 14.08 17.22
C VAL A 220 28.34 14.67 18.12
N GLY A 221 27.67 15.71 17.65
CA GLY A 221 26.47 16.27 18.30
C GLY A 221 25.22 15.70 17.66
N VAL A 222 24.27 15.21 18.46
CA VAL A 222 22.98 14.72 17.99
C VAL A 222 21.85 15.54 18.59
N LEU A 223 21.04 16.19 17.76
CA LEU A 223 19.88 16.96 18.22
C LEU A 223 18.60 16.16 18.06
N GLY A 224 18.00 15.75 19.16
CA GLY A 224 16.74 15.00 19.20
C GLY A 224 16.70 13.98 20.33
N VAL A 225 15.51 13.40 20.59
CA VAL A 225 15.30 12.45 21.69
C VAL A 225 14.52 11.19 21.26
N GLY A 226 14.17 11.12 19.99
CA GLY A 226 13.38 10.01 19.44
C GLY A 226 14.24 8.79 19.04
N ALA A 227 13.60 7.82 18.40
CA ALA A 227 14.27 6.61 17.90
C ALA A 227 15.45 6.95 16.98
N SER A 228 15.22 7.80 15.97
CA SER A 228 16.28 8.19 15.02
C SER A 228 17.49 8.83 15.70
N ALA A 229 17.28 9.61 16.78
CA ALA A 229 18.36 10.25 17.50
C ALA A 229 19.28 9.20 18.16
N LEU A 230 18.69 8.24 18.90
CA LEU A 230 19.48 7.22 19.55
C LEU A 230 20.05 6.19 18.57
N ASP A 231 19.34 5.85 17.50
CA ASP A 231 19.86 4.94 16.49
C ASP A 231 21.07 5.54 15.74
N ASN A 232 21.04 6.82 15.40
CA ASN A 232 22.18 7.50 14.78
C ASN A 232 23.34 7.71 15.78
N ALA A 233 23.04 8.08 17.03
CA ALA A 233 24.04 8.17 18.09
C ALA A 233 24.75 6.82 18.32
N ALA A 234 23.99 5.73 18.40
CA ALA A 234 24.54 4.38 18.53
C ALA A 234 25.40 3.99 17.32
N SER A 235 24.97 4.31 16.09
CA SER A 235 25.74 4.03 14.88
C SER A 235 27.07 4.81 14.85
N ALA A 236 27.08 6.08 15.29
CA ALA A 236 28.32 6.87 15.40
C ALA A 236 29.27 6.29 16.45
N LEU A 237 28.76 5.86 17.61
CA LEU A 237 29.56 5.23 18.65
C LEU A 237 30.12 3.87 18.21
N GLU A 238 29.29 3.04 17.57
CA GLU A 238 29.68 1.74 17.02
C GLU A 238 30.76 1.87 15.93
N ALA A 239 30.78 3.00 15.20
CA ALA A 239 31.82 3.34 14.22
C ALA A 239 33.07 3.99 14.81
N GLY A 240 33.13 4.17 16.14
CA GLY A 240 34.34 4.67 16.83
C GLY A 240 34.41 6.20 16.96
N ALA A 241 33.30 6.91 17.03
CA ALA A 241 33.29 8.33 17.35
C ALA A 241 34.01 8.60 18.67
N ALA A 242 34.80 9.70 18.76
CA ALA A 242 35.52 10.06 19.98
C ALA A 242 34.57 10.42 21.14
N SER A 243 33.48 11.11 20.84
CA SER A 243 32.35 11.32 21.76
C SER A 243 31.05 11.51 21.01
N VAL A 244 29.92 11.18 21.66
CA VAL A 244 28.60 11.51 21.18
C VAL A 244 27.82 12.22 22.28
N ASP A 245 27.43 13.45 22.01
CA ASP A 245 26.57 14.25 22.88
C ASP A 245 25.16 14.35 22.28
N LEU A 246 24.16 13.79 22.99
CA LEU A 246 22.76 13.83 22.61
C LEU A 246 22.05 14.98 23.33
N CYS A 247 21.62 15.99 22.60
CA CYS A 247 20.92 17.15 23.15
C CYS A 247 19.44 17.15 22.83
N PHE A 248 18.59 17.46 23.80
CA PHE A 248 17.16 17.62 23.59
C PHE A 248 16.52 18.65 24.53
N ARG A 249 15.49 19.34 24.03
CA ARG A 249 14.80 20.44 24.72
C ARG A 249 13.92 20.04 25.91
N ARG A 250 13.57 18.75 26.04
CA ARG A 250 12.72 18.26 27.14
C ARG A 250 13.53 18.04 28.40
N ALA A 251 12.91 18.20 29.57
CA ALA A 251 13.56 17.94 30.87
C ALA A 251 13.83 16.43 31.12
N LYS A 252 13.15 15.52 30.40
CA LYS A 252 13.28 14.07 30.57
C LYS A 252 13.13 13.37 29.23
N PHE A 253 13.71 12.17 29.12
CA PHE A 253 13.36 11.24 28.06
C PHE A 253 11.86 10.92 28.12
N PRO A 254 11.15 10.89 26.97
CA PRO A 254 9.82 10.30 26.92
C PRO A 254 9.91 8.82 27.30
N GLN A 255 8.98 8.33 28.11
CA GLN A 255 8.98 6.96 28.62
C GLN A 255 7.74 6.19 28.21
N VAL A 256 6.62 6.87 27.99
CA VAL A 256 5.33 6.28 27.63
C VAL A 256 5.16 6.29 26.12
N ASN A 257 4.83 5.15 25.53
CA ASN A 257 4.54 5.05 24.11
C ASN A 257 3.02 5.05 23.84
N PRO A 258 2.41 6.19 23.53
CA PRO A 258 0.96 6.26 23.30
C PRO A 258 0.53 5.51 22.04
N LEU A 259 1.44 5.27 21.08
CA LEU A 259 1.12 4.52 19.88
C LEU A 259 0.84 3.04 20.16
N VAL A 260 1.45 2.45 21.19
CA VAL A 260 1.12 1.09 21.61
C VAL A 260 -0.31 1.01 22.17
N TRP A 261 -0.73 2.05 22.91
CA TRP A 261 -2.10 2.13 23.41
C TRP A 261 -3.14 2.12 22.28
N THR A 262 -2.81 2.67 21.10
CA THR A 262 -3.75 2.71 19.96
C THR A 262 -3.99 1.35 19.29
N HIS A 263 -3.28 0.29 19.69
CA HIS A 263 -3.31 -1.01 19.00
C HIS A 263 -4.55 -1.85 19.35
N PHE A 264 -5.74 -1.30 19.12
CA PHE A 264 -7.01 -2.04 19.22
C PHE A 264 -7.95 -1.69 18.06
N ALA A 265 -8.83 -2.62 17.73
CA ALA A 265 -9.64 -2.56 16.50
C ALA A 265 -10.45 -1.26 16.36
N GLY A 266 -11.04 -0.78 17.45
CA GLY A 266 -11.82 0.47 17.44
C GLY A 266 -10.96 1.67 16.99
N MET A 267 -9.80 1.86 17.66
CA MET A 267 -8.92 2.99 17.36
C MET A 267 -8.29 2.88 15.95
N LEU A 268 -7.84 1.69 15.55
CA LEU A 268 -7.21 1.49 14.25
C LEU A 268 -8.21 1.52 13.10
N GLY A 269 -9.44 1.06 13.31
CA GLY A 269 -10.44 0.97 12.25
C GLY A 269 -11.34 2.20 12.11
N TYR A 270 -11.63 2.88 13.21
CA TYR A 270 -12.74 3.85 13.26
C TYR A 270 -12.35 5.22 13.82
N PHE A 271 -11.06 5.49 13.99
CA PHE A 271 -10.59 6.82 14.43
C PHE A 271 -11.12 7.95 13.54
N GLY A 272 -11.15 7.74 12.23
CA GLY A 272 -11.66 8.73 11.27
C GLY A 272 -13.15 9.03 11.37
N GLU A 273 -13.92 8.23 12.13
CA GLU A 273 -15.35 8.45 12.38
C GLU A 273 -15.62 9.34 13.62
N LEU A 274 -14.56 9.66 14.37
CA LEU A 274 -14.66 10.56 15.51
C LEU A 274 -14.89 12.00 15.05
N THR A 275 -15.42 12.83 15.96
CA THR A 275 -15.54 14.28 15.72
C THR A 275 -14.15 14.92 15.57
N ASP A 276 -14.09 16.07 14.91
CA ASP A 276 -12.82 16.82 14.76
C ASP A 276 -12.17 17.15 16.10
N VAL A 277 -13.00 17.52 17.10
CA VAL A 277 -12.52 17.80 18.46
C VAL A 277 -11.86 16.59 19.08
N ASP A 278 -12.47 15.41 18.94
CA ASP A 278 -11.91 14.17 19.50
C ASP A 278 -10.64 13.77 18.75
N ARG A 279 -10.66 13.78 17.41
CA ARG A 279 -9.47 13.50 16.59
C ARG A 279 -8.30 14.42 16.96
N TRP A 280 -8.57 15.71 17.10
CA TRP A 280 -7.58 16.71 17.52
C TRP A 280 -6.99 16.40 18.89
N ARG A 281 -7.84 16.15 19.90
CA ARG A 281 -7.40 15.86 21.27
C ARG A 281 -6.54 14.61 21.37
N PHE A 282 -6.96 13.52 20.70
CA PHE A 282 -6.18 12.30 20.64
C PHE A 282 -4.80 12.53 19.99
N MET A 283 -4.76 13.20 18.84
CA MET A 283 -3.51 13.41 18.11
C MET A 283 -2.60 14.42 18.81
N ARG A 284 -3.15 15.46 19.42
CA ARG A 284 -2.38 16.37 20.26
C ARG A 284 -1.73 15.62 21.42
N ARG A 285 -2.46 14.71 22.06
CA ARG A 285 -1.92 13.87 23.13
C ARG A 285 -0.79 12.99 22.63
N ILE A 286 -0.98 12.31 21.49
CA ILE A 286 -0.05 11.34 20.94
C ILE A 286 1.20 11.99 20.34
N LEU A 287 1.04 13.04 19.54
CA LEU A 287 2.15 13.61 18.76
C LEU A 287 2.92 14.72 19.49
N GLU A 288 2.26 15.47 20.33
CA GLU A 288 2.82 16.66 20.95
C GLU A 288 3.11 16.49 22.44
N GLN A 289 2.13 16.08 23.23
CA GLN A 289 2.25 15.99 24.68
C GLN A 289 3.06 14.75 25.12
N PHE A 290 2.84 13.60 24.46
CA PHE A 290 3.50 12.34 24.77
C PHE A 290 4.16 11.74 23.53
N PRO A 291 5.23 12.36 23.02
CA PRO A 291 5.93 11.82 21.87
C PRO A 291 6.48 10.44 22.18
N GLN A 292 6.52 9.62 21.15
CA GLN A 292 7.01 8.26 21.22
C GLN A 292 8.44 8.20 21.80
N PRO A 293 8.69 7.38 22.84
CA PRO A 293 10.03 7.18 23.39
C PRO A 293 10.97 6.49 22.39
N PRO A 294 12.29 6.64 22.56
CA PRO A 294 13.23 5.78 21.84
C PRO A 294 13.02 4.31 22.22
N PRO A 295 13.35 3.34 21.34
CA PRO A 295 13.37 1.94 21.69
C PRO A 295 14.37 1.65 22.81
N GLN A 296 14.05 0.70 23.69
CA GLN A 296 14.91 0.34 24.80
C GLN A 296 16.26 -0.22 24.33
N ASP A 297 16.27 -0.98 23.25
CA ASP A 297 17.48 -1.51 22.62
C ASP A 297 18.40 -0.42 22.09
N SER A 298 17.86 0.62 21.44
CA SER A 298 18.62 1.80 20.96
C SER A 298 19.24 2.55 22.14
N PHE A 299 18.49 2.71 23.24
CA PHE A 299 19.02 3.31 24.46
C PHE A 299 20.21 2.52 25.02
N TRP A 300 20.09 1.19 25.13
CA TRP A 300 21.17 0.35 25.65
C TRP A 300 22.37 0.27 24.69
N ARG A 301 22.17 0.36 23.38
CA ARG A 301 23.27 0.47 22.41
C ARG A 301 24.16 1.67 22.72
N CYS A 302 23.58 2.84 22.98
CA CYS A 302 24.32 4.03 23.36
C CYS A 302 24.97 3.88 24.74
N ARG A 303 24.27 3.37 25.76
CA ARG A 303 24.74 3.27 27.14
C ARG A 303 25.90 2.32 27.36
N ARG A 304 26.24 1.47 26.40
CA ARG A 304 27.43 0.59 26.44
C ARG A 304 28.74 1.37 26.31
N PHE A 305 28.69 2.60 25.83
CA PHE A 305 29.84 3.44 25.56
C PHE A 305 29.98 4.52 26.64
N GLU A 306 31.16 4.62 27.25
CA GLU A 306 31.46 5.60 28.29
C GLU A 306 31.50 7.02 27.73
N ASN A 307 31.84 7.19 26.46
CA ASN A 307 31.89 8.43 25.70
C ASN A 307 30.53 8.87 25.12
N PHE A 308 29.41 8.30 25.61
CA PHE A 308 28.06 8.74 25.32
C PHE A 308 27.48 9.55 26.46
N VAL A 309 27.13 10.82 26.19
CA VAL A 309 26.49 11.71 27.14
C VAL A 309 25.18 12.24 26.56
N TRP A 310 24.14 12.38 27.41
CA TRP A 310 22.92 13.08 27.00
C TRP A 310 22.69 14.32 27.88
N HIS A 311 22.12 15.35 27.25
CA HIS A 311 21.83 16.64 27.86
C HIS A 311 20.35 16.95 27.73
N ALA A 312 19.60 16.81 28.82
CA ALA A 312 18.21 17.22 28.92
C ALA A 312 18.10 18.74 29.12
N ASP A 313 16.94 19.32 28.80
CA ASP A 313 16.70 20.78 28.82
C ASP A 313 17.79 21.58 28.06
N CYS A 314 18.29 20.96 26.99
CA CYS A 314 19.40 21.45 26.17
C CYS A 314 18.89 21.79 24.76
N ALA A 315 18.10 22.87 24.67
CA ALA A 315 17.71 23.43 23.37
C ALA A 315 18.90 24.16 22.74
N TRP A 316 19.12 23.96 21.45
CA TRP A 316 20.13 24.69 20.71
C TRP A 316 19.58 26.05 20.28
N HIS A 317 20.32 27.13 20.58
CA HIS A 317 19.96 28.51 20.25
C HIS A 317 20.57 28.95 18.93
N SER A 318 21.86 28.64 18.73
CA SER A 318 22.59 28.94 17.51
C SER A 318 23.63 27.88 17.22
N VAL A 319 23.99 27.73 15.95
CA VAL A 319 25.12 26.93 15.51
C VAL A 319 25.93 27.77 14.54
N ARG A 320 27.25 27.81 14.74
CA ARG A 320 28.17 28.56 13.88
C ARG A 320 29.35 27.69 13.48
N ASP A 321 29.78 27.77 12.22
CA ASP A 321 31.04 27.16 11.81
C ASP A 321 32.23 28.01 12.30
N LYS A 322 33.23 27.33 12.88
CA LYS A 322 34.47 27.97 13.31
C LYS A 322 35.66 27.09 12.90
N ARG A 323 36.28 27.43 11.79
CA ARG A 323 37.41 26.73 11.19
C ARG A 323 37.14 25.24 10.97
N ASP A 324 37.41 24.39 11.98
CA ASP A 324 37.34 22.93 11.85
C ASP A 324 36.23 22.26 12.67
N ALA A 325 35.36 23.06 13.29
CA ALA A 325 34.30 22.56 14.16
C ALA A 325 33.04 23.45 14.14
N ALA A 326 31.89 22.85 14.41
CA ALA A 326 30.64 23.55 14.68
C ALA A 326 30.54 23.90 16.16
N ILE A 327 30.30 25.16 16.45
CA ILE A 327 30.09 25.70 17.82
C ILE A 327 28.59 25.83 18.03
N VAL A 328 28.07 25.13 19.03
CA VAL A 328 26.65 25.12 19.41
C VAL A 328 26.47 25.87 20.72
N GLU A 329 25.60 26.85 20.74
CA GLU A 329 25.22 27.59 21.94
C GLU A 329 23.91 27.09 22.52
N THR A 330 23.90 26.85 23.82
CA THR A 330 22.73 26.39 24.59
C THR A 330 22.63 27.13 25.90
N LYS A 331 21.54 26.98 26.64
CA LYS A 331 21.41 27.52 27.99
C LYS A 331 22.44 26.94 28.97
N ALA A 332 22.86 25.68 28.73
CA ALA A 332 23.79 24.96 29.62
C ALA A 332 25.26 25.23 29.30
N GLY A 333 25.55 26.03 28.25
CA GLY A 333 26.91 26.32 27.82
C GLY A 333 27.11 26.08 26.32
N THR A 334 28.40 26.10 25.94
CA THR A 334 28.82 25.95 24.54
C THR A 334 29.40 24.57 24.29
N PHE A 335 28.96 23.93 23.22
CA PHE A 335 29.48 22.63 22.74
C PHE A 335 30.29 22.84 21.45
N THR A 336 31.25 21.95 21.24
CA THR A 336 32.08 21.94 20.02
C THR A 336 32.01 20.57 19.38
N PHE A 337 31.49 20.47 18.14
CA PHE A 337 31.33 19.25 17.41
C PHE A 337 32.08 19.29 16.07
N ASP A 338 32.64 18.15 15.70
CA ASP A 338 33.22 17.95 14.35
C ASP A 338 32.14 17.60 13.32
N PHE A 339 31.04 16.98 13.76
CA PHE A 339 29.89 16.67 12.94
C PHE A 339 28.59 16.72 13.74
N ILE A 340 27.50 17.13 13.09
CA ILE A 340 26.18 17.25 13.71
C ILE A 340 25.17 16.37 12.98
N ILE A 341 24.34 15.63 13.75
CA ILE A 341 23.20 14.88 13.23
C ILE A 341 21.89 15.48 13.76
N PHE A 342 21.10 16.03 12.85
CA PHE A 342 19.77 16.54 13.18
C PHE A 342 18.76 15.39 13.14
N ALA A 343 18.26 14.98 14.29
CA ALA A 343 17.24 13.94 14.44
C ALA A 343 15.93 14.55 14.95
N THR A 344 15.52 15.65 14.33
CA THR A 344 14.39 16.50 14.75
C THR A 344 13.03 16.00 14.22
N GLY A 345 13.00 14.92 13.49
CA GLY A 345 11.79 14.31 12.89
C GLY A 345 11.42 14.90 11.53
N ALA A 346 10.30 14.44 10.99
CA ALA A 346 9.74 14.97 9.75
C ALA A 346 9.07 16.33 10.01
N ASP A 347 9.23 17.24 9.07
CA ASP A 347 8.48 18.49 9.04
C ASP A 347 7.18 18.28 8.26
N SER A 348 6.03 18.58 8.87
CA SER A 348 4.71 18.49 8.24
C SER A 348 4.43 19.73 7.41
N ASP A 349 5.04 19.80 6.25
CA ASP A 349 4.91 20.90 5.30
C ASP A 349 4.76 20.35 3.87
N LEU A 350 3.53 20.31 3.38
CA LEU A 350 3.24 19.81 2.02
C LEU A 350 3.90 20.64 0.92
N SER A 351 4.31 21.90 1.20
CA SER A 351 5.04 22.71 0.21
C SER A 351 6.43 22.18 -0.10
N ALA A 352 6.98 21.34 0.79
CA ALA A 352 8.24 20.63 0.55
C ALA A 352 8.09 19.45 -0.46
N ARG A 353 6.86 19.14 -0.85
CA ARG A 353 6.55 18.06 -1.81
C ARG A 353 6.47 18.63 -3.22
N SER A 354 7.55 18.47 -3.98
CA SER A 354 7.66 19.03 -5.33
C SER A 354 6.55 18.59 -6.27
N GLU A 355 6.09 17.35 -6.16
CA GLU A 355 4.99 16.81 -6.95
C GLU A 355 3.65 17.47 -6.68
N LEU A 356 3.48 18.09 -5.51
CA LEU A 356 2.28 18.83 -5.13
C LEU A 356 2.39 20.34 -5.38
N ALA A 357 3.54 20.86 -5.77
CA ALA A 357 3.79 22.30 -5.91
C ALA A 357 2.71 23.05 -6.73
N PRO A 358 2.18 22.48 -7.85
CA PRO A 358 1.14 23.18 -8.62
C PRO A 358 -0.20 23.33 -7.89
N ILE A 359 -0.50 22.47 -6.92
CA ILE A 359 -1.82 22.33 -6.31
C ILE A 359 -1.84 22.50 -4.79
N VAL A 360 -0.68 22.58 -4.14
CA VAL A 360 -0.58 22.60 -2.67
C VAL A 360 -1.35 23.72 -2.01
N HIS A 361 -1.45 24.89 -2.65
CA HIS A 361 -2.19 26.06 -2.16
C HIS A 361 -3.72 25.85 -2.12
N GLN A 362 -4.24 24.86 -2.84
CA GLN A 362 -5.67 24.50 -2.89
C GLN A 362 -6.03 23.42 -1.86
N ILE A 363 -5.03 22.74 -1.25
CA ILE A 363 -5.25 21.67 -0.29
C ILE A 363 -5.63 22.26 1.07
N ALA A 364 -6.71 21.75 1.66
CA ALA A 364 -7.12 22.10 3.01
C ALA A 364 -6.17 21.50 4.05
N LEU A 365 -5.75 22.30 5.00
CA LEU A 365 -5.05 21.87 6.21
C LEU A 365 -6.02 21.88 7.39
N TRP A 366 -5.65 21.27 8.50
CA TRP A 366 -6.48 21.26 9.70
C TRP A 366 -6.86 22.67 10.15
N ARG A 367 -5.93 23.64 10.08
CA ARG A 367 -6.20 25.05 10.40
C ARG A 367 -7.25 25.72 9.51
N ASP A 368 -7.47 25.19 8.32
CA ASP A 368 -8.45 25.74 7.36
C ASP A 368 -9.87 25.19 7.61
N ARG A 369 -10.00 24.11 8.40
CA ARG A 369 -11.26 23.39 8.61
C ARG A 369 -11.69 23.27 10.05
N PHE A 370 -10.78 23.42 11.00
CA PHE A 370 -11.06 23.22 12.42
C PHE A 370 -10.40 24.29 13.28
N THR A 371 -11.20 24.88 14.17
CA THR A 371 -10.73 25.78 15.22
C THR A 371 -10.76 25.02 16.54
N PRO A 372 -9.61 24.74 17.16
CA PRO A 372 -9.57 24.01 18.42
C PRO A 372 -10.17 24.84 19.58
N PRO A 373 -10.65 24.17 20.63
CA PRO A 373 -11.03 24.86 21.86
C PRO A 373 -9.89 25.68 22.46
N LEU A 374 -10.22 26.73 23.18
CA LEU A 374 -9.25 27.62 23.84
C LEU A 374 -8.28 26.81 24.74
N GLY A 375 -6.97 27.00 24.55
CA GLY A 375 -5.91 26.27 25.27
C GLY A 375 -5.61 24.87 24.70
N GLU A 376 -6.27 24.48 23.61
CA GLU A 376 -6.00 23.22 22.90
C GLU A 376 -5.34 23.45 21.54
N GLU A 377 -4.83 24.64 21.27
CA GLU A 377 -4.15 25.00 20.03
C GLU A 377 -2.88 24.14 19.84
N SER A 378 -2.53 23.84 18.58
CA SER A 378 -1.32 23.11 18.19
C SER A 378 -0.89 23.51 16.79
N ASP A 379 0.22 24.22 16.71
CA ASP A 379 0.86 24.60 15.43
C ASP A 379 1.33 23.36 14.65
N LEU A 380 1.64 22.29 15.35
CA LEU A 380 2.01 21.02 14.72
C LEU A 380 0.85 20.43 13.96
N LEU A 381 -0.29 20.22 14.64
CA LEU A 381 -1.47 19.60 14.02
C LEU A 381 -2.11 20.48 12.96
N ALA A 382 -2.09 21.79 13.17
CA ALA A 382 -2.66 22.79 12.26
C ALA A 382 -2.08 22.72 10.83
N ARG A 383 -0.85 22.20 10.67
CA ARG A 383 -0.16 22.08 9.37
C ARG A 383 -0.43 20.79 8.62
N TYR A 384 -1.00 19.79 9.25
CA TYR A 384 -1.34 18.54 8.57
C TYR A 384 -2.49 18.73 7.58
N PRO A 385 -2.53 17.96 6.48
CA PRO A 385 -3.67 17.97 5.58
C PRO A 385 -4.94 17.47 6.28
N TYR A 386 -6.05 18.15 5.99
CA TYR A 386 -7.37 17.67 6.37
C TYR A 386 -7.89 16.76 5.26
N LEU A 387 -8.14 15.49 5.57
CA LEU A 387 -8.46 14.46 4.59
C LEU A 387 -9.90 13.97 4.74
N GLY A 388 -10.47 13.56 3.61
CA GLY A 388 -11.74 12.84 3.57
C GLY A 388 -11.59 11.38 4.00
N THR A 389 -12.71 10.66 3.99
CA THR A 389 -12.84 9.32 4.59
C THR A 389 -12.03 8.22 3.90
N ALA A 390 -11.68 8.40 2.62
CA ALA A 390 -10.84 7.50 1.83
C ALA A 390 -9.45 8.09 1.54
N PHE A 391 -8.94 8.93 2.45
CA PHE A 391 -7.64 9.60 2.36
C PHE A 391 -7.54 10.67 1.26
N GLU A 392 -8.63 11.02 0.59
CA GLU A 392 -8.65 12.06 -0.42
C GLU A 392 -8.33 13.44 0.19
N PHE A 393 -7.54 14.23 -0.54
CA PHE A 393 -7.35 15.62 -0.18
C PHE A 393 -8.66 16.39 -0.30
N MET A 394 -8.87 17.29 0.65
CA MET A 394 -10.01 18.19 0.66
C MET A 394 -9.61 19.56 0.13
N GLU A 395 -10.56 20.22 -0.53
CA GLU A 395 -10.38 21.58 -1.03
C GLU A 395 -10.24 22.57 0.13
N ARG A 396 -9.34 23.55 0.01
CA ARG A 396 -9.27 24.65 0.96
C ARG A 396 -10.54 25.48 0.93
N GLU A 397 -10.99 25.83 -0.27
CA GLU A 397 -12.26 26.52 -0.53
C GLU A 397 -13.19 25.57 -1.29
N PRO A 398 -14.35 25.22 -0.73
CA PRO A 398 -15.27 24.27 -1.36
C PRO A 398 -15.67 24.66 -2.79
N GLY A 399 -15.60 23.72 -3.72
CA GLY A 399 -15.99 23.89 -5.12
C GLY A 399 -14.91 24.50 -6.02
N THR A 400 -13.72 24.83 -5.49
CA THR A 400 -12.66 25.47 -6.30
C THR A 400 -11.66 24.49 -6.89
N ALA A 401 -11.54 23.28 -6.32
CA ALA A 401 -10.57 22.28 -6.73
C ALA A 401 -11.10 20.84 -6.61
N PRO A 402 -12.24 20.50 -7.27
CA PRO A 402 -12.90 19.19 -7.10
C PRO A 402 -12.02 18.00 -7.52
N PHE A 403 -10.98 18.24 -8.32
CA PHE A 403 -9.99 17.22 -8.70
C PHE A 403 -9.21 16.66 -7.49
N LEU A 404 -9.12 17.38 -6.36
CA LEU A 404 -8.43 16.92 -5.15
C LEU A 404 -9.06 15.65 -4.57
N GLY A 405 -10.36 15.41 -4.74
CA GLY A 405 -11.02 14.16 -4.42
C GLY A 405 -10.56 12.95 -5.22
N ARG A 406 -9.66 13.14 -6.21
CA ARG A 406 -9.03 12.07 -6.99
C ARG A 406 -7.62 11.75 -6.52
N LEU A 407 -7.06 12.54 -5.60
CA LEU A 407 -5.71 12.41 -5.07
C LEU A 407 -5.77 12.00 -3.60
N HIS A 408 -5.25 10.82 -3.28
CA HIS A 408 -5.36 10.20 -1.97
C HIS A 408 -4.00 10.21 -1.25
N ASN A 409 -3.96 10.73 -0.03
CA ASN A 409 -2.74 10.81 0.79
C ASN A 409 -2.64 9.63 1.76
N PHE A 410 -2.22 8.48 1.27
CA PHE A 410 -2.02 7.27 2.07
C PHE A 410 -0.62 7.24 2.70
N THR A 411 -0.32 8.25 3.52
CA THR A 411 0.99 8.48 4.12
C THR A 411 0.88 8.73 5.63
N TYR A 412 2.00 9.00 6.27
CA TYR A 412 2.04 9.46 7.67
C TYR A 412 1.24 10.76 7.88
N GLY A 413 1.13 11.59 6.86
CA GLY A 413 0.33 12.82 6.88
C GLY A 413 -1.16 12.60 7.13
N ALA A 414 -1.67 11.39 6.98
CA ALA A 414 -3.06 11.06 7.24
C ALA A 414 -3.40 10.92 8.75
N MET A 415 -2.40 10.87 9.63
CA MET A 415 -2.60 10.55 11.05
C MET A 415 -3.65 11.43 11.76
N PRO A 416 -3.63 12.76 11.67
CA PRO A 416 -4.61 13.58 12.37
C PRO A 416 -6.05 13.36 11.88
N SER A 417 -6.23 13.02 10.61
CA SER A 417 -7.55 12.78 10.02
C SER A 417 -8.04 11.34 10.19
N LEU A 418 -7.16 10.33 10.02
CA LEU A 418 -7.57 8.93 9.87
C LEU A 418 -6.79 7.95 10.78
N GLY A 419 -5.98 8.44 11.70
CA GLY A 419 -5.22 7.62 12.64
C GLY A 419 -4.00 6.94 12.00
N LEU A 420 -3.53 5.85 12.62
CA LEU A 420 -2.32 5.12 12.23
C LEU A 420 -2.48 4.27 10.96
N THR A 421 -3.27 4.67 10.00
CA THR A 421 -3.72 3.83 8.89
C THR A 421 -2.82 3.86 7.65
N GLY A 422 -2.14 4.99 7.36
CA GLY A 422 -1.43 5.18 6.09
C GLY A 422 0.02 4.66 6.05
N ALA A 423 0.78 4.72 7.15
CA ALA A 423 2.21 4.40 7.14
C ALA A 423 2.64 3.38 8.18
N ALA A 424 1.86 3.13 9.22
CA ALA A 424 2.19 2.19 10.29
C ALA A 424 1.78 0.76 9.91
N ILE A 425 2.66 -0.22 10.10
CA ILE A 425 2.36 -1.64 9.81
C ILE A 425 1.04 -2.08 10.46
N THR A 426 0.82 -1.71 11.72
CA THR A 426 -0.40 -2.04 12.49
C THR A 426 -1.68 -1.50 11.89
N GLY A 427 -1.60 -0.33 11.25
CA GLY A 427 -2.76 0.35 10.69
C GLY A 427 -3.15 -0.13 9.29
N LEU A 428 -2.24 -0.73 8.53
CA LEU A 428 -2.48 -1.12 7.14
C LEU A 428 -3.65 -2.10 6.98
N ARG A 429 -3.85 -2.99 7.96
CA ARG A 429 -5.00 -3.91 7.98
C ARG A 429 -6.35 -3.21 7.84
N TYR A 430 -6.47 -1.99 8.38
CA TYR A 430 -7.70 -1.19 8.36
C TYR A 430 -7.65 -0.09 7.31
N GLY A 431 -6.49 0.53 7.14
CA GLY A 431 -6.31 1.64 6.22
C GLY A 431 -6.40 1.23 4.75
N VAL A 432 -5.82 0.07 4.38
CA VAL A 432 -5.87 -0.40 2.99
C VAL A 432 -7.30 -0.72 2.54
N PRO A 433 -8.12 -1.50 3.27
CA PRO A 433 -9.52 -1.68 2.90
C PRO A 433 -10.32 -0.37 2.83
N ARG A 434 -10.09 0.56 3.76
CA ARG A 434 -10.75 1.89 3.73
C ARG A 434 -10.42 2.66 2.45
N LEU A 435 -9.13 2.72 2.07
CA LEU A 435 -8.68 3.36 0.83
C LEU A 435 -9.25 2.67 -0.40
N VAL A 436 -9.11 1.36 -0.48
CA VAL A 436 -9.54 0.56 -1.65
C VAL A 436 -11.05 0.67 -1.84
N ASN A 437 -11.85 0.53 -0.78
CA ASN A 437 -13.30 0.69 -0.85
C ASN A 437 -13.71 2.09 -1.36
N GLY A 438 -13.00 3.14 -0.96
CA GLY A 438 -13.21 4.49 -1.48
C GLY A 438 -12.91 4.60 -2.97
N LEU A 439 -11.77 4.07 -3.40
CA LEU A 439 -11.37 4.05 -4.81
C LEU A 439 -12.37 3.26 -5.68
N VAL A 440 -12.76 2.07 -5.24
CA VAL A 440 -13.77 1.21 -5.91
C VAL A 440 -15.10 1.95 -6.03
N ARG A 441 -15.60 2.49 -4.92
CA ARG A 441 -16.84 3.27 -4.89
C ARG A 441 -16.82 4.41 -5.91
N ASP A 442 -15.73 5.17 -5.93
CA ASP A 442 -15.65 6.36 -6.78
C ASP A 442 -15.49 6.00 -8.26
N LEU A 443 -14.70 4.97 -8.59
CA LEU A 443 -14.57 4.46 -9.96
C LEU A 443 -15.91 3.92 -10.48
N PHE A 444 -16.64 3.16 -9.65
CA PHE A 444 -17.97 2.65 -10.01
C PHE A 444 -18.97 3.78 -10.27
N ARG A 445 -18.99 4.80 -9.38
CA ARG A 445 -19.89 5.96 -9.53
C ARG A 445 -19.58 6.79 -10.77
N GLU A 446 -18.30 6.90 -11.12
CA GLU A 446 -17.88 7.63 -12.33
C GLU A 446 -18.33 6.94 -13.62
N ASP A 447 -18.46 5.61 -13.61
CA ASP A 447 -18.82 4.81 -14.78
C ASP A 447 -20.30 4.33 -14.74
N ALA A 448 -21.11 4.80 -13.78
CA ALA A 448 -22.47 4.33 -13.56
C ALA A 448 -23.38 4.40 -14.80
N ALA A 449 -23.25 5.45 -15.62
CA ALA A 449 -24.02 5.58 -16.86
C ALA A 449 -23.65 4.49 -17.88
N ALA A 450 -22.35 4.20 -18.03
CA ALA A 450 -21.89 3.17 -18.94
C ALA A 450 -22.35 1.77 -18.50
N TYR A 451 -22.36 1.48 -17.18
CA TYR A 451 -22.90 0.22 -16.66
C TYR A 451 -24.40 0.09 -16.85
N TYR A 452 -25.12 1.21 -16.78
CA TYR A 452 -26.56 1.18 -17.03
C TYR A 452 -26.86 0.85 -18.49
N GLU A 453 -26.12 1.43 -19.43
CA GLU A 453 -26.24 1.07 -20.86
C GLU A 453 -25.82 -0.39 -21.11
N ASP A 454 -24.75 -0.90 -20.50
CA ASP A 454 -24.35 -2.30 -20.57
C ASP A 454 -25.45 -3.24 -20.02
N LEU A 455 -26.09 -2.84 -18.90
CA LEU A 455 -27.23 -3.58 -18.35
C LEU A 455 -28.45 -3.59 -19.27
N LEU A 456 -28.76 -2.48 -19.93
CA LEU A 456 -29.85 -2.40 -20.90
C LEU A 456 -29.59 -3.28 -22.13
N ALA A 457 -28.32 -3.45 -22.50
CA ALA A 457 -27.90 -4.30 -23.61
C ALA A 457 -27.72 -5.78 -23.21
N TYR A 458 -27.86 -6.12 -21.91
CA TYR A 458 -27.66 -7.48 -21.42
C TYR A 458 -28.86 -8.37 -21.72
N GLU A 459 -28.70 -9.29 -22.66
CA GLU A 459 -29.73 -10.21 -23.15
C GLU A 459 -29.33 -11.68 -23.00
N VAL A 460 -28.43 -12.00 -22.04
CA VAL A 460 -28.01 -13.40 -21.82
C VAL A 460 -29.12 -14.15 -21.10
N PRO A 461 -29.76 -15.14 -21.75
CA PRO A 461 -30.82 -15.89 -21.13
C PRO A 461 -30.27 -16.84 -20.06
N GLU A 462 -30.83 -16.79 -18.86
CA GLU A 462 -30.59 -17.78 -17.80
C GLU A 462 -31.58 -18.93 -17.93
N LEU A 463 -32.84 -18.62 -18.27
CA LEU A 463 -33.87 -19.61 -18.54
C LEU A 463 -33.91 -19.91 -20.05
N GLU A 464 -33.52 -21.11 -20.44
CA GLU A 464 -33.68 -21.63 -21.79
C GLU A 464 -35.04 -22.32 -21.91
N THR A 465 -35.95 -21.70 -22.66
CA THR A 465 -37.20 -22.39 -23.08
C THR A 465 -36.91 -23.34 -24.21
N LEU A 466 -37.83 -24.32 -24.48
CA LEU A 466 -37.67 -25.23 -25.61
C LEU A 466 -37.51 -24.50 -26.95
N GLU A 467 -38.15 -23.35 -27.11
CA GLU A 467 -38.04 -22.51 -28.31
C GLU A 467 -36.67 -21.84 -28.43
N SER A 468 -36.10 -21.35 -27.33
CA SER A 468 -34.76 -20.78 -27.33
C SER A 468 -33.66 -21.81 -27.54
N ALA A 469 -33.82 -23.04 -26.98
CA ALA A 469 -32.91 -24.15 -27.20
C ALA A 469 -32.89 -24.59 -28.67
N PHE A 470 -34.02 -24.55 -29.36
CA PHE A 470 -34.07 -24.84 -30.80
C PHE A 470 -33.40 -23.78 -31.65
N THR A 471 -33.65 -22.52 -31.36
CA THR A 471 -33.02 -21.41 -32.06
C THR A 471 -31.50 -21.43 -31.89
N TRP A 472 -31.01 -21.85 -30.73
CA TRP A 472 -29.59 -22.02 -30.44
C TRP A 472 -29.00 -23.23 -31.19
N LEU A 473 -29.69 -24.39 -31.18
CA LEU A 473 -29.31 -25.59 -31.95
C LEU A 473 -29.26 -25.35 -33.46
N ASP A 474 -30.16 -24.55 -33.98
CA ASP A 474 -30.19 -24.21 -35.40
C ASP A 474 -29.06 -23.23 -35.79
N ARG A 475 -28.55 -22.39 -34.83
CA ARG A 475 -27.41 -21.49 -35.04
C ARG A 475 -26.07 -22.21 -34.93
N LEU A 476 -25.97 -23.28 -34.12
CA LEU A 476 -24.77 -24.10 -34.03
C LEU A 476 -24.76 -25.04 -35.23
N GLY A 477 -23.92 -24.75 -36.22
CA GLY A 477 -23.69 -25.66 -37.34
C GLY A 477 -23.30 -27.06 -36.83
N ALA A 478 -23.59 -28.09 -37.61
CA ALA A 478 -23.40 -29.49 -37.23
C ALA A 478 -21.98 -29.92 -36.80
N GLU A 479 -20.98 -29.05 -36.95
CA GLU A 479 -19.58 -29.27 -36.54
C GLU A 479 -19.31 -28.92 -35.09
N GLU A 480 -20.06 -28.00 -34.46
CA GLU A 480 -19.86 -27.57 -33.06
C GLU A 480 -20.59 -28.42 -32.02
N LEU A 481 -21.50 -29.29 -32.47
CA LEU A 481 -22.27 -30.22 -31.60
C LEU A 481 -21.45 -31.39 -31.06
N SER A 482 -20.14 -31.46 -31.36
CA SER A 482 -19.28 -32.58 -30.93
C SER A 482 -18.72 -32.45 -29.52
N ASP A 483 -18.83 -31.30 -28.88
CA ASP A 483 -18.26 -31.07 -27.57
C ASP A 483 -19.24 -31.35 -26.41
N TRP A 484 -18.75 -32.05 -25.40
CA TRP A 484 -19.39 -32.51 -24.16
C TRP A 484 -20.22 -31.45 -23.40
N LYS A 485 -20.09 -30.16 -23.72
CA LYS A 485 -20.90 -29.06 -23.18
C LYS A 485 -22.40 -29.19 -23.39
N LEU A 486 -22.84 -29.88 -24.42
CA LEU A 486 -24.26 -30.11 -24.69
C LEU A 486 -24.86 -31.10 -23.67
N ALA A 487 -24.11 -32.14 -23.29
CA ALA A 487 -24.56 -33.12 -22.31
C ALA A 487 -24.68 -32.51 -20.90
N ASP A 488 -23.77 -31.63 -20.54
CA ASP A 488 -23.74 -30.94 -19.23
C ASP A 488 -24.89 -29.92 -19.10
N HIS A 489 -25.19 -29.17 -20.16
CA HIS A 489 -26.33 -28.23 -20.19
C HIS A 489 -27.67 -28.91 -20.13
N LEU A 490 -27.82 -30.06 -20.79
CA LEU A 490 -29.03 -30.84 -20.76
C LEU A 490 -29.28 -31.56 -19.42
N ASP A 491 -28.21 -31.95 -18.71
CA ASP A 491 -28.28 -32.53 -17.36
C ASP A 491 -28.59 -31.51 -16.28
N GLN A 492 -28.03 -30.29 -16.36
CA GLN A 492 -28.24 -29.23 -15.36
C GLN A 492 -29.63 -28.59 -15.44
N ALA A 493 -30.23 -28.51 -16.61
CA ALA A 493 -31.50 -27.79 -16.81
C ALA A 493 -32.75 -28.56 -16.38
N GLY A 494 -32.64 -29.78 -15.87
CA GLY A 494 -33.83 -30.59 -15.58
C GLY A 494 -34.67 -30.92 -16.81
N LEU A 495 -34.16 -30.62 -18.02
CA LEU A 495 -34.79 -30.90 -19.31
C LEU A 495 -35.04 -32.40 -19.46
N ALA A 496 -34.21 -33.27 -18.90
CA ALA A 496 -34.41 -34.71 -18.87
C ALA A 496 -35.77 -35.10 -18.22
N LYS A 497 -36.15 -34.46 -17.12
CA LYS A 497 -37.44 -34.71 -16.43
C LYS A 497 -38.63 -34.17 -17.19
N ALA A 498 -38.51 -33.03 -17.84
CA ALA A 498 -39.56 -32.46 -18.70
C ALA A 498 -39.80 -33.35 -19.95
N PHE A 499 -38.77 -34.02 -20.46
CA PHE A 499 -38.88 -34.94 -21.58
C PHE A 499 -39.37 -36.33 -21.21
N GLU A 500 -39.28 -36.75 -19.94
CA GLU A 500 -39.80 -38.04 -19.47
C GLU A 500 -41.30 -38.02 -19.12
N GLY A 501 -41.97 -36.90 -19.27
CA GLY A 501 -43.43 -36.79 -19.11
C GLY A 501 -43.94 -36.60 -17.71
N GLU A 502 -43.07 -36.34 -16.72
CA GLU A 502 -43.47 -36.18 -15.31
C GLU A 502 -43.89 -34.76 -14.92
N ALA A 503 -43.81 -33.75 -15.78
CA ALA A 503 -43.96 -32.33 -15.39
C ALA A 503 -45.02 -31.52 -16.17
N ALA A 504 -45.93 -32.09 -16.95
CA ALA A 504 -46.98 -31.32 -17.63
C ALA A 504 -48.36 -31.94 -17.50
N PRO A 505 -49.42 -31.17 -17.18
CA PRO A 505 -50.78 -31.64 -17.26
C PRO A 505 -51.18 -31.92 -18.72
N PRO A 506 -52.07 -32.90 -19.01
CA PRO A 506 -52.43 -33.26 -20.37
C PRO A 506 -53.24 -32.15 -21.03
N GLY A 507 -52.68 -31.47 -22.02
CA GLY A 507 -53.32 -30.42 -22.80
C GLY A 507 -52.59 -30.10 -24.09
N ALA A 508 -53.17 -30.60 -25.16
CA ALA A 508 -53.20 -30.08 -26.52
C ALA A 508 -51.88 -29.83 -27.30
N ASN A 509 -50.79 -30.61 -27.17
CA ASN A 509 -49.76 -30.68 -28.22
C ASN A 509 -48.81 -31.90 -28.12
N ASP A 510 -49.35 -33.05 -27.83
CA ASP A 510 -48.61 -34.32 -27.65
C ASP A 510 -47.80 -34.77 -28.89
N LYS A 511 -48.12 -34.29 -30.10
CA LYS A 511 -47.40 -34.69 -31.32
C LYS A 511 -46.04 -33.99 -31.48
N SER A 512 -45.88 -32.79 -30.96
CA SER A 512 -44.63 -32.04 -31.09
C SER A 512 -43.57 -32.54 -30.09
N ALA A 513 -43.98 -32.84 -28.85
CA ALA A 513 -43.10 -33.34 -27.80
C ALA A 513 -42.56 -34.75 -28.12
N SER A 514 -43.42 -35.65 -28.64
CA SER A 514 -42.99 -37.00 -29.02
C SER A 514 -42.03 -37.01 -30.23
N THR A 515 -42.25 -36.09 -31.18
CA THR A 515 -41.38 -35.94 -32.35
C THR A 515 -40.03 -35.38 -31.96
N LEU A 516 -40.02 -34.46 -31.01
CA LEU A 516 -38.84 -33.87 -30.45
C LEU A 516 -37.99 -34.88 -29.67
N SER A 517 -38.62 -35.62 -28.76
CA SER A 517 -37.98 -36.71 -28.01
C SER A 517 -37.33 -37.75 -28.93
N LYS A 518 -37.98 -38.08 -30.07
CA LYS A 518 -37.41 -38.99 -31.08
C LYS A 518 -36.18 -38.39 -31.78
N ARG A 519 -36.22 -37.11 -32.12
CA ARG A 519 -35.07 -36.42 -32.77
C ARG A 519 -33.86 -36.31 -31.82
N ILE A 520 -34.09 -35.98 -30.56
CA ILE A 520 -33.03 -35.90 -29.56
C ILE A 520 -32.43 -37.27 -29.27
N ARG A 521 -33.24 -38.34 -29.13
CA ARG A 521 -32.72 -39.70 -28.98
C ARG A 521 -31.91 -40.16 -30.19
N ALA A 522 -32.37 -39.89 -31.41
CA ALA A 522 -31.63 -40.22 -32.63
C ALA A 522 -30.28 -39.49 -32.70
N GLN A 523 -30.23 -38.22 -32.25
CA GLN A 523 -29.01 -37.41 -32.25
C GLN A 523 -28.03 -37.87 -31.17
N ARG A 524 -28.52 -38.21 -29.97
CA ARG A 524 -27.73 -38.78 -28.87
C ARG A 524 -27.10 -40.12 -29.26
N ASP A 525 -27.83 -40.98 -29.95
CA ASP A 525 -27.31 -42.26 -30.45
C ASP A 525 -26.24 -42.06 -31.51
N HIS A 526 -26.38 -41.02 -32.35
CA HIS A 526 -25.39 -40.69 -33.39
C HIS A 526 -24.09 -40.15 -32.80
N VAL A 527 -24.15 -39.30 -31.73
CA VAL A 527 -23.00 -38.75 -31.00
C VAL A 527 -22.30 -39.88 -30.24
N SER A 528 -23.05 -40.75 -29.55
CA SER A 528 -22.51 -41.91 -28.82
C SER A 528 -21.78 -42.89 -29.74
N LEU A 529 -22.32 -43.16 -30.94
CA LEU A 529 -21.69 -44.01 -31.95
C LEU A 529 -20.38 -43.39 -32.52
N ARG A 530 -20.34 -42.06 -32.67
CA ARG A 530 -19.15 -41.32 -33.14
C ARG A 530 -18.04 -41.30 -32.08
N ALA A 531 -18.39 -41.11 -30.81
CA ALA A 531 -17.46 -41.17 -29.67
C ALA A 531 -16.82 -42.56 -29.51
N LYS A 532 -17.62 -43.65 -29.66
CA LYS A 532 -17.12 -45.04 -29.66
C LYS A 532 -16.23 -45.38 -30.86
N ARG A 533 -16.39 -44.69 -31.98
CA ARG A 533 -15.58 -44.86 -33.18
C ARG A 533 -14.23 -44.16 -33.07
N ASN A 534 -14.17 -43.04 -32.41
CA ASN A 534 -12.95 -42.26 -32.18
C ASN A 534 -12.09 -42.81 -31.02
N SER A 535 -12.68 -43.57 -30.07
CA SER A 535 -11.94 -44.22 -28.97
C SER A 535 -11.22 -45.52 -29.38
N ARG A 536 -11.45 -46.02 -30.59
CA ARG A 536 -10.65 -47.13 -31.16
C ARG A 536 -9.47 -46.55 -31.95
N GLY A 537 -8.37 -46.28 -31.25
CA GLY A 537 -7.10 -45.86 -31.85
C GLY A 537 -6.56 -46.90 -32.88
N PRO A 538 -5.64 -46.47 -33.77
CA PRO A 538 -5.17 -47.30 -34.85
C PRO A 538 -4.45 -48.56 -34.35
N VAL A 539 -4.86 -49.74 -34.86
CA VAL A 539 -4.23 -51.03 -34.60
C VAL A 539 -2.79 -50.99 -35.10
N LYS A 540 -1.82 -51.07 -34.20
CA LYS A 540 -0.40 -51.25 -34.54
C LYS A 540 -0.18 -52.58 -35.26
N ARG A 541 0.10 -52.54 -36.55
CA ARG A 541 0.63 -53.71 -37.31
C ARG A 541 2.05 -54.01 -36.82
N ARG A 542 2.30 -55.20 -36.30
CA ARG A 542 3.63 -55.71 -36.03
C ARG A 542 4.39 -55.94 -37.36
N PRO A 543 5.66 -55.58 -37.43
CA PRO A 543 6.47 -55.98 -38.60
C PRO A 543 6.84 -57.48 -38.49
N ARG A 544 6.71 -58.18 -39.60
CA ARG A 544 7.26 -59.56 -39.81
C ARG A 544 8.76 -59.45 -39.94
N ALA A 545 9.47 -60.31 -39.21
CA ALA A 545 10.88 -60.52 -39.36
C ALA A 545 11.24 -61.14 -40.74
N LYS A 546 12.28 -60.62 -41.35
CA LYS A 546 13.33 -61.35 -42.05
C LYS A 546 14.66 -60.64 -41.73
#